data_f1ae7067ee972b2df47d56054303184c
#
_entry.id   f1ae7067ee972b2df47d56054303184c
#
_cell.length_a   1.000
_cell.length_b   1.000
_cell.length_c   1.000
_cell.angle_alpha   90.00
_cell.angle_beta   90.00
_cell.angle_gamma   90.00
#
_symmetry.space_group_name_H-M   'P 1'
#
loop_
_entity.id
_entity.type
_entity.pdbx_description
1 polymer ?
#
loop_
_entity_poly.entity_id
_entity_poly.type
_entity_poly.pdbx_seq_one_letter_code
_entity_poly.pdbx_strand_id
1 'polypeptide(L)'
;MFCREVREGGIRVGFEIKDISTGQRGWLAHVSQPTGPTIGKYHVNLTDLDIIGTGAILDAIRNADILAIDEIGPMELFSKAFGKALIKAVESRKPIVGTIHYRLSNSLVNGIRNREDTEIIKVKYDNRENLHNLIVDKTTQYIQSLSVL
;
A
#
# COMPACT_ATOMS: atom_id res chain seq x y z
N MET A 1 -2.87 -2.79 4.58
CA MET A 1 -4.01 -2.08 3.96
C MET A 1 -4.21 -2.56 2.53
N PHE A 2 -5.40 -2.42 2.00
CA PHE A 2 -5.76 -2.87 0.65
C PHE A 2 -6.69 -1.85 -0.01
N CYS A 3 -6.45 -1.54 -1.28
CA CYS A 3 -7.30 -0.65 -2.08
C CYS A 3 -7.92 -1.41 -3.26
N ARG A 4 -9.12 -1.03 -3.63
CA ARG A 4 -9.79 -1.59 -4.81
C ARG A 4 -10.62 -0.52 -5.53
N GLU A 5 -10.74 -0.66 -6.84
CA GLU A 5 -11.68 0.17 -7.59
C GLU A 5 -13.14 -0.23 -7.30
N VAL A 6 -14.01 0.76 -7.29
CA VAL A 6 -15.46 0.59 -7.14
C VAL A 6 -16.15 1.08 -8.40
N ARG A 7 -17.09 0.27 -8.91
CA ARG A 7 -17.88 0.59 -10.11
C ARG A 7 -19.37 0.58 -9.81
N GLU A 8 -20.07 1.53 -10.38
CA GLU A 8 -21.53 1.63 -10.39
C GLU A 8 -22.00 1.63 -11.85
N GLY A 9 -22.89 0.73 -12.22
CA GLY A 9 -23.33 0.57 -13.60
C GLY A 9 -22.20 0.37 -14.62
N GLY A 10 -21.10 -0.31 -14.21
CA GLY A 10 -19.91 -0.52 -15.05
C GLY A 10 -18.93 0.67 -15.09
N ILE A 11 -19.32 1.83 -14.58
CA ILE A 11 -18.50 3.05 -14.56
C ILE A 11 -17.73 3.12 -13.24
N ARG A 12 -16.41 3.32 -13.30
CA ARG A 12 -15.61 3.50 -12.09
C ARG A 12 -15.93 4.84 -11.42
N VAL A 13 -16.39 4.76 -10.16
CA VAL A 13 -16.79 5.92 -9.36
C VAL A 13 -15.76 6.29 -8.28
N GLY A 14 -14.89 5.35 -7.90
CA GLY A 14 -13.88 5.62 -6.88
C GLY A 14 -13.01 4.42 -6.54
N PHE A 15 -12.31 4.58 -5.43
CA PHE A 15 -11.44 3.57 -4.83
C PHE A 15 -11.75 3.45 -3.34
N GLU A 16 -12.06 2.24 -2.91
CA GLU A 16 -12.23 1.91 -1.49
C GLU A 16 -10.85 1.63 -0.88
N ILE A 17 -10.65 2.04 0.36
CA ILE A 17 -9.53 1.64 1.20
C ILE A 17 -10.04 0.75 2.34
N LYS A 18 -9.30 -0.30 2.65
CA LYS A 18 -9.63 -1.26 3.71
C LYS A 18 -8.42 -1.58 4.57
N ASP A 19 -8.62 -1.56 5.87
CA ASP A 19 -7.73 -2.25 6.81
C ASP A 19 -8.09 -3.74 6.83
N ILE A 20 -7.13 -4.59 6.46
CA ILE A 20 -7.34 -6.04 6.37
C ILE A 20 -7.51 -6.66 7.77
N SER A 21 -6.83 -6.10 8.77
CA SER A 21 -6.78 -6.62 10.13
C SER A 21 -8.10 -6.38 10.88
N THR A 22 -8.64 -5.17 10.78
CA THR A 22 -9.89 -4.78 11.49
C THR A 22 -11.14 -4.92 10.64
N GLY A 23 -10.98 -4.97 9.31
CA GLY A 23 -12.09 -4.92 8.36
C GLY A 23 -12.66 -3.52 8.13
N GLN A 24 -12.11 -2.48 8.79
CA GLN A 24 -12.56 -1.10 8.60
C GLN A 24 -12.39 -0.67 7.14
N ARG A 25 -13.39 0.06 6.62
CA ARG A 25 -13.44 0.50 5.21
C ARG A 25 -13.77 1.97 5.12
N GLY A 26 -13.33 2.60 4.05
CA GLY A 26 -13.65 3.98 3.69
C GLY A 26 -13.31 4.24 2.22
N TRP A 27 -13.36 5.50 1.84
CA TRP A 27 -13.00 5.92 0.49
C TRP A 27 -11.57 6.45 0.43
N LEU A 28 -10.73 5.84 -0.38
CA LEU A 28 -9.45 6.46 -0.75
C LEU A 28 -9.70 7.69 -1.63
N ALA A 29 -10.55 7.54 -2.64
CA ALA A 29 -10.95 8.63 -3.53
C ALA A 29 -12.30 8.33 -4.19
N HIS A 30 -13.07 9.36 -4.48
CA HIS A 30 -14.39 9.21 -5.10
C HIS A 30 -14.73 10.41 -5.98
N VAL A 31 -15.56 10.20 -7.03
CA VAL A 31 -16.00 11.28 -7.93
C VAL A 31 -16.91 12.30 -7.24
N SER A 32 -17.64 11.89 -6.20
CA SER A 32 -18.54 12.74 -5.41
C SER A 32 -17.94 13.22 -4.10
N GLN A 33 -16.65 12.94 -3.85
CA GLN A 33 -15.95 13.49 -2.69
C GLN A 33 -15.87 15.01 -2.81
N PRO A 34 -16.39 15.80 -1.82
CA PRO A 34 -16.57 17.24 -1.99
C PRO A 34 -15.26 18.04 -1.94
N THR A 35 -14.23 17.50 -1.28
CA THR A 35 -12.94 18.18 -1.05
C THR A 35 -11.79 17.19 -1.13
N GLY A 36 -10.59 17.72 -1.32
CA GLY A 36 -9.35 16.94 -1.34
C GLY A 36 -8.56 17.13 -2.62
N PRO A 37 -7.30 16.68 -2.63
CA PRO A 37 -6.48 16.69 -3.83
C PRO A 37 -7.13 15.85 -4.94
N THR A 38 -6.90 16.25 -6.20
CA THR A 38 -7.53 15.60 -7.36
C THR A 38 -6.53 14.78 -8.18
N ILE A 39 -6.98 13.61 -8.62
CA ILE A 39 -6.34 12.85 -9.70
C ILE A 39 -7.41 12.50 -10.73
N GLY A 40 -7.29 13.07 -11.93
CA GLY A 40 -8.33 12.99 -12.95
C GLY A 40 -9.65 13.54 -12.43
N LYS A 41 -10.69 12.70 -12.40
CA LYS A 41 -12.02 13.06 -11.90
C LYS A 41 -12.27 12.73 -10.42
N TYR A 42 -11.29 12.18 -9.73
CA TYR A 42 -11.44 11.72 -8.34
C TYR A 42 -10.84 12.73 -7.37
N HIS A 43 -11.51 12.94 -6.25
CA HIS A 43 -11.00 13.68 -5.11
C HIS A 43 -10.56 12.69 -4.02
N VAL A 44 -9.35 12.86 -3.52
CA VAL A 44 -8.79 11.98 -2.48
C VAL A 44 -9.36 12.33 -1.11
N ASN A 45 -9.88 11.34 -0.40
CA ASN A 45 -10.34 11.48 0.98
C ASN A 45 -9.16 11.31 1.95
N LEU A 46 -8.50 12.42 2.25
CA LEU A 46 -7.35 12.40 3.17
C LEU A 46 -7.73 11.92 4.57
N THR A 47 -8.97 12.14 5.01
CA THR A 47 -9.43 11.71 6.33
C THR A 47 -9.46 10.18 6.45
N ASP A 48 -10.10 9.51 5.49
CA ASP A 48 -10.16 8.05 5.49
C ASP A 48 -8.77 7.44 5.23
N LEU A 49 -7.97 8.05 4.36
CA LEU A 49 -6.60 7.62 4.11
C LEU A 49 -5.74 7.69 5.39
N ASP A 50 -5.86 8.77 6.16
CA ASP A 50 -5.10 8.93 7.40
C ASP A 50 -5.61 7.99 8.50
N ILE A 51 -6.92 7.87 8.67
CA ILE A 51 -7.50 7.03 9.72
C ILE A 51 -7.30 5.54 9.40
N ILE A 52 -7.66 5.12 8.20
CA ILE A 52 -7.69 3.70 7.82
C ILE A 52 -6.34 3.26 7.27
N GLY A 53 -5.82 3.94 6.24
CA GLY A 53 -4.58 3.54 5.57
C GLY A 53 -3.35 3.70 6.45
N THR A 54 -3.15 4.90 6.98
CA THR A 54 -2.03 5.18 7.89
C THR A 54 -2.19 4.41 9.19
N GLY A 55 -3.41 4.34 9.74
CA GLY A 55 -3.73 3.56 10.94
C GLY A 55 -3.37 2.09 10.78
N ALA A 56 -3.77 1.46 9.68
CA ALA A 56 -3.46 0.06 9.38
C ALA A 56 -1.95 -0.22 9.30
N ILE A 57 -1.16 0.69 8.70
CA ILE A 57 0.31 0.55 8.64
C ILE A 57 0.91 0.63 10.05
N LEU A 58 0.53 1.66 10.82
CA LEU A 58 1.08 1.86 12.15
C LEU A 58 0.69 0.74 13.13
N ASP A 59 -0.52 0.19 12.98
CA ASP A 59 -0.97 -0.95 13.78
C ASP A 59 -0.22 -2.23 13.40
N ALA A 60 -0.06 -2.48 12.10
CA ALA A 60 0.69 -3.64 11.62
C ALA A 60 2.17 -3.63 12.06
N ILE A 61 2.82 -2.46 12.12
CA ILE A 61 4.16 -2.34 12.68
C ILE A 61 4.22 -2.87 14.13
N ARG A 62 3.19 -2.65 14.93
CA ARG A 62 3.15 -3.10 16.33
C ARG A 62 2.74 -4.57 16.48
N ASN A 63 1.72 -4.99 15.72
CA ASN A 63 0.92 -6.15 16.06
C ASN A 63 0.96 -7.27 15.01
N ALA A 64 1.46 -7.04 13.79
CA ALA A 64 1.49 -8.05 12.74
C ALA A 64 2.89 -8.62 12.50
N ASP A 65 2.98 -9.83 11.97
CA ASP A 65 4.25 -10.45 11.57
C ASP A 65 4.72 -9.95 10.20
N ILE A 66 3.79 -9.49 9.37
CA ILE A 66 4.02 -9.00 8.01
C ILE A 66 3.13 -7.80 7.71
N LEU A 67 3.65 -6.84 6.96
CA LEU A 67 2.87 -5.72 6.44
C LEU A 67 2.52 -5.96 4.97
N ALA A 68 1.24 -5.79 4.63
CA ALA A 68 0.77 -5.77 3.26
C ALA A 68 0.25 -4.37 2.90
N ILE A 69 0.79 -3.77 1.82
CA ILE A 69 0.45 -2.42 1.38
C ILE A 69 0.11 -2.44 -0.11
N ASP A 70 -1.16 -2.34 -0.44
CA ASP A 70 -1.66 -2.26 -1.81
C ASP A 70 -2.57 -1.03 -1.96
N GLU A 71 -2.06 0.03 -2.60
CA GLU A 71 -0.76 0.26 -3.23
C GLU A 71 -0.06 1.48 -2.61
N ILE A 72 1.21 1.70 -3.01
CA ILE A 72 1.91 2.97 -2.81
C ILE A 72 1.81 3.74 -4.13
N GLY A 73 0.82 4.60 -4.21
CA GLY A 73 0.44 5.32 -5.42
C GLY A 73 0.40 6.83 -5.26
N PRO A 74 0.06 7.56 -6.34
CA PRO A 74 -0.03 9.01 -6.30
C PRO A 74 -1.12 9.53 -5.36
N MET A 75 -2.21 8.77 -5.16
CA MET A 75 -3.30 9.16 -4.25
C MET A 75 -2.87 9.08 -2.79
N GLU A 76 -2.21 8.01 -2.41
CA GLU A 76 -1.73 7.76 -1.05
C GLU A 76 -0.68 8.79 -0.63
N LEU A 77 0.17 9.21 -1.55
CA LEU A 77 1.25 10.15 -1.27
C LEU A 77 0.80 11.62 -1.16
N PHE A 78 -0.48 11.93 -1.35
CA PHE A 78 -1.02 13.22 -0.91
C PHE A 78 -1.07 13.32 0.62
N SER A 79 -1.17 12.21 1.34
CA SER A 79 -1.11 12.21 2.79
C SER A 79 0.35 12.22 3.28
N LYS A 80 0.69 13.29 4.00
CA LYS A 80 1.98 13.35 4.71
C LYS A 80 2.08 12.33 5.84
N ALA A 81 0.94 11.99 6.48
CA ALA A 81 0.87 11.00 7.53
C ALA A 81 1.16 9.60 6.97
N PHE A 82 0.57 9.27 5.83
CA PHE A 82 0.85 8.02 5.10
C PHE A 82 2.33 7.90 4.74
N GLY A 83 2.93 8.94 4.16
CA GLY A 83 4.36 8.95 3.83
C GLY A 83 5.25 8.72 5.05
N LYS A 84 4.93 9.34 6.20
CA LYS A 84 5.66 9.12 7.46
C LYS A 84 5.47 7.69 7.99
N ALA A 85 4.27 7.14 7.90
CA ALA A 85 4.00 5.76 8.31
C ALA A 85 4.76 4.75 7.43
N LEU A 86 4.85 5.02 6.14
CA LEU A 86 5.62 4.21 5.20
C LEU A 86 7.12 4.20 5.55
N ILE A 87 7.71 5.36 5.89
CA ILE A 87 9.09 5.43 6.37
C ILE A 87 9.27 4.55 7.63
N LYS A 88 8.39 4.70 8.62
CA LYS A 88 8.44 3.87 9.83
C LYS A 88 8.30 2.38 9.53
N ALA A 89 7.47 2.02 8.56
CA ALA A 89 7.30 0.63 8.15
C ALA A 89 8.61 0.05 7.61
N VAL A 90 9.27 0.72 6.66
CA VAL A 90 10.53 0.24 6.08
C VAL A 90 11.71 0.25 7.07
N GLU A 91 11.63 1.03 8.14
CA GLU A 91 12.60 1.03 9.23
C GLU A 91 12.31 -0.02 10.31
N SER A 92 11.13 -0.62 10.32
CA SER A 92 10.68 -1.52 11.40
C SER A 92 11.31 -2.92 11.37
N ARG A 93 12.08 -3.27 10.37
CA ARG A 93 12.63 -4.62 10.11
C ARG A 93 11.59 -5.72 9.91
N LYS A 94 10.29 -5.38 9.89
CA LYS A 94 9.25 -6.35 9.55
C LYS A 94 9.20 -6.58 8.06
N PRO A 95 8.90 -7.80 7.61
CA PRO A 95 8.71 -8.06 6.18
C PRO A 95 7.55 -7.24 5.65
N ILE A 96 7.76 -6.61 4.51
CA ILE A 96 6.76 -5.80 3.82
C ILE A 96 6.57 -6.37 2.42
N VAL A 97 5.32 -6.66 2.08
CA VAL A 97 4.91 -6.91 0.70
C VAL A 97 4.04 -5.74 0.27
N GLY A 98 4.45 -5.05 -0.78
CA GLY A 98 3.71 -3.89 -1.26
C GLY A 98 3.73 -3.77 -2.78
N THR A 99 2.75 -3.05 -3.29
CA THR A 99 2.74 -2.64 -4.69
C THR A 99 3.10 -1.16 -4.79
N ILE A 100 3.88 -0.82 -5.80
CA ILE A 100 4.25 0.57 -6.11
C ILE A 100 3.77 0.88 -7.51
N HIS A 101 3.02 1.97 -7.65
CA HIS A 101 2.57 2.43 -8.95
C HIS A 101 3.76 2.60 -9.92
N TYR A 102 3.67 2.00 -11.09
CA TYR A 102 4.80 1.84 -12.01
C TYR A 102 5.52 3.14 -12.38
N ARG A 103 4.76 4.22 -12.62
CA ARG A 103 5.30 5.52 -13.02
C ARG A 103 5.60 6.46 -11.85
N LEU A 104 5.38 6.01 -10.63
CA LEU A 104 5.57 6.86 -9.46
C LEU A 104 7.07 7.06 -9.21
N SER A 105 7.48 8.33 -9.18
CA SER A 105 8.86 8.72 -8.87
C SER A 105 8.84 9.96 -7.99
N ASN A 106 9.30 9.80 -6.77
CA ASN A 106 9.61 10.88 -5.84
C ASN A 106 10.73 10.43 -4.89
N SER A 107 11.22 11.33 -4.06
CA SER A 107 12.35 11.04 -3.15
C SER A 107 12.07 9.88 -2.20
N LEU A 108 10.88 9.79 -1.63
CA LEU A 108 10.48 8.71 -0.72
C LEU A 108 10.49 7.34 -1.42
N VAL A 109 9.78 7.23 -2.53
CA VAL A 109 9.66 5.96 -3.27
C VAL A 109 11.00 5.55 -3.87
N ASN A 110 11.79 6.49 -4.37
CA ASN A 110 13.12 6.21 -4.88
C ASN A 110 14.06 5.77 -3.74
N GLY A 111 13.94 6.36 -2.55
CA GLY A 111 14.64 5.92 -1.36
C GLY A 111 14.31 4.45 -1.01
N ILE A 112 13.03 4.08 -1.02
CA ILE A 112 12.60 2.70 -0.76
C ILE A 112 13.16 1.74 -1.82
N ARG A 113 13.06 2.10 -3.10
CA ARG A 113 13.56 1.25 -4.20
C ARG A 113 15.06 0.99 -4.15
N ASN A 114 15.84 1.94 -3.63
CA ASN A 114 17.30 1.87 -3.58
C ASN A 114 17.85 1.27 -2.27
N ARG A 115 16.98 0.80 -1.37
CA ARG A 115 17.43 0.11 -0.16
C ARG A 115 18.03 -1.25 -0.50
N GLU A 116 19.09 -1.62 0.20
CA GLU A 116 19.74 -2.94 0.04
C GLU A 116 18.83 -4.11 0.45
N ASP A 117 17.87 -3.85 1.36
CA ASP A 117 16.88 -4.82 1.85
C ASP A 117 15.55 -4.79 1.07
N THR A 118 15.52 -4.16 -0.10
CA THR A 118 14.33 -4.07 -0.95
C THR A 118 14.57 -4.80 -2.28
N GLU A 119 13.68 -5.70 -2.61
CA GLU A 119 13.63 -6.35 -3.93
C GLU A 119 12.45 -5.80 -4.73
N ILE A 120 12.75 -5.30 -5.93
CA ILE A 120 11.73 -4.79 -6.86
C ILE A 120 11.45 -5.83 -7.94
N ILE A 121 10.23 -6.32 -7.96
CA ILE A 121 9.76 -7.26 -8.97
C ILE A 121 8.79 -6.53 -9.90
N LYS A 122 9.15 -6.42 -11.17
CA LYS A 122 8.28 -5.81 -12.17
C LYS A 122 7.17 -6.78 -12.57
N VAL A 123 5.92 -6.42 -12.29
CA VAL A 123 4.75 -7.18 -12.71
C VAL A 123 4.51 -6.94 -14.20
N LYS A 124 4.44 -8.02 -14.98
CA LYS A 124 4.13 -8.05 -16.40
C LYS A 124 2.99 -9.03 -16.66
N TYR A 125 2.42 -8.96 -17.86
CA TYR A 125 1.34 -9.86 -18.25
C TYR A 125 1.74 -11.34 -18.21
N ASP A 126 2.98 -11.63 -18.56
CA ASP A 126 3.54 -12.99 -18.67
C ASP A 126 3.96 -13.61 -17.32
N ASN A 127 4.19 -12.79 -16.27
CA ASN A 127 4.65 -13.30 -14.97
C ASN A 127 3.64 -13.18 -13.83
N ARG A 128 2.59 -12.39 -13.97
CA ARG A 128 1.65 -12.07 -12.87
C ARG A 128 0.97 -13.30 -12.26
N GLU A 129 0.72 -14.32 -13.06
CA GLU A 129 0.03 -15.55 -12.61
C GLU A 129 0.88 -16.39 -11.65
N ASN A 130 2.22 -16.27 -11.74
CA ASN A 130 3.17 -17.05 -10.93
C ASN A 130 3.81 -16.23 -9.79
N LEU A 131 3.66 -14.90 -9.79
CA LEU A 131 4.31 -14.04 -8.81
C LEU A 131 3.84 -14.29 -7.38
N HIS A 132 2.59 -14.70 -7.19
CA HIS A 132 2.06 -14.96 -5.84
C HIS A 132 2.86 -16.06 -5.13
N ASN A 133 3.19 -17.15 -5.80
CA ASN A 133 4.00 -18.23 -5.22
C ASN A 133 5.40 -17.72 -4.85
N LEU A 134 6.06 -17.03 -5.78
CA LEU A 134 7.39 -16.46 -5.53
C LEU A 134 7.39 -15.50 -4.32
N ILE A 135 6.39 -14.63 -4.20
CA ILE A 135 6.27 -13.67 -3.09
C ILE A 135 6.03 -14.42 -1.77
N VAL A 136 5.14 -15.41 -1.76
CA VAL A 136 4.87 -16.23 -0.58
C VAL A 136 6.14 -16.96 -0.13
N ASP A 137 6.85 -17.61 -1.04
CA ASP A 137 8.08 -18.36 -0.72
C ASP A 137 9.16 -17.44 -0.13
N LYS A 138 9.43 -16.30 -0.79
CA LYS A 138 10.41 -15.32 -0.30
C LYS A 138 10.05 -14.76 1.07
N THR A 139 8.78 -14.41 1.26
CA THR A 139 8.29 -13.86 2.53
C THR A 139 8.40 -14.89 3.65
N THR A 140 8.02 -16.14 3.37
CA THR A 140 8.10 -17.24 4.33
C THR A 140 9.56 -17.51 4.74
N GLN A 141 10.47 -17.59 3.78
CA GLN A 141 11.90 -17.76 4.05
C GLN A 141 12.47 -16.63 4.91
N TYR A 142 12.07 -15.37 4.63
CA TYR A 142 12.51 -14.24 5.42
C TYR A 142 12.00 -14.30 6.87
N ILE A 143 10.71 -14.60 7.08
CA ILE A 143 10.14 -14.76 8.42
C ILE A 143 10.85 -15.88 9.19
N GLN A 144 11.12 -17.01 8.55
CA GLN A 144 11.85 -18.12 9.18
C GLN A 144 13.26 -17.71 9.58
N SER A 145 13.95 -16.91 8.76
CA SER A 145 15.29 -16.42 9.09
C SER A 145 15.32 -15.50 10.32
N LEU A 146 14.25 -14.74 10.56
CA LEU A 146 14.12 -13.89 11.74
C LEU A 146 13.87 -14.69 13.03
N SER A 147 13.28 -15.87 12.93
CA SER A 147 12.96 -16.73 14.08
C SER A 147 14.17 -17.52 14.60
N VAL A 148 15.29 -17.47 13.90
CA VAL A 148 16.54 -18.19 14.27
C VAL A 148 17.54 -17.27 14.98
N LEU A 149 17.26 -15.97 15.04
CA LEU A 149 18.06 -14.95 15.73
C LEU A 149 17.48 -14.65 17.12
#